data_67d961d39d9d0f73a67fccf3de915e91
#
_entry.id   67d961d39d9d0f73a67fccf3de915e91
#
_cell.length_a   1.000
_cell.length_b   1.000
_cell.length_c   1.000
_cell.angle_alpha   90.00
_cell.angle_beta   90.00
_cell.angle_gamma   90.00
#
_symmetry.space_group_name_H-M   'P 1'
#
loop_
_entity.id
_entity.type
_entity.pdbx_description
1 polymer ?
#
loop_
_entity_poly.entity_id
_entity_poly.type
_entity_poly.pdbx_seq_one_letter_code
_entity_poly.pdbx_strand_id
1 'polypeptide(L)'
;MKKLLLILLCLLTGCAATYDGPTTVEPRLTEYTLDQYYVFLDGEVDHDVKRTVYAYDIHGNRVREMDYSDDRLFSVTKMRFDDRGNMIESITWDHSGWLPKFSRRVTKTFDDQNRLLTQDYYDFWGRKTSSSTYTYDDQERTRTWCSDDGDSQITWYDEQDNELRQVAGEYETVYEYDDRGNMTGWQSFEQGKPTDSYRARYDDRDRIIWGGRYDPAGELESETTYTYDDALGTKSYDTYDGGRTVEHYHADGRLHMIEDFDADGRLVFLHRYYYQDIQVPVKEGTS
;
A
#
# COMPACT_ATOMS: atom_id res chain seq x y z
N MET A 1 -27.63 -21.10 27.81
CA MET A 1 -26.27 -21.68 27.82
C MET A 1 -25.86 -22.41 26.55
N LYS A 2 -26.76 -23.10 25.81
CA LYS A 2 -26.38 -23.79 24.54
C LYS A 2 -26.05 -22.87 23.35
N LYS A 3 -26.56 -21.64 23.31
CA LYS A 3 -26.25 -20.68 22.22
C LYS A 3 -24.90 -19.98 22.38
N LEU A 4 -24.39 -19.87 23.60
CA LEU A 4 -23.05 -19.29 23.86
C LEU A 4 -21.92 -20.23 23.47
N LEU A 5 -22.17 -21.54 23.58
CA LEU A 5 -21.19 -22.58 23.24
C LEU A 5 -20.98 -22.70 21.71
N LEU A 6 -22.01 -22.39 20.91
CA LEU A 6 -21.93 -22.45 19.44
C LEU A 6 -21.09 -21.30 18.85
N ILE A 7 -21.12 -20.13 19.51
CA ILE A 7 -20.29 -18.97 19.12
C ILE A 7 -18.82 -19.20 19.46
N LEU A 8 -18.55 -19.92 20.56
CA LEU A 8 -17.17 -20.24 20.96
C LEU A 8 -16.56 -21.34 20.06
N LEU A 9 -17.38 -22.26 19.52
CA LEU A 9 -16.89 -23.32 18.62
C LEU A 9 -16.53 -22.81 17.22
N CYS A 10 -17.16 -21.74 16.75
CA CYS A 10 -16.81 -21.07 15.49
C CYS A 10 -15.51 -20.27 15.56
N LEU A 11 -14.97 -19.99 16.76
CA LEU A 11 -13.70 -19.34 16.99
C LEU A 11 -12.51 -20.32 17.03
N LEU A 12 -12.77 -21.63 17.13
CA LEU A 12 -11.74 -22.66 17.31
C LEU A 12 -11.52 -23.57 16.10
N THR A 13 -12.44 -23.56 15.15
CA THR A 13 -12.24 -24.20 13.85
C THR A 13 -11.95 -23.11 12.85
N GLY A 14 -10.82 -23.17 12.14
CA GLY A 14 -10.52 -22.27 11.04
C GLY A 14 -11.70 -22.23 10.05
N CYS A 15 -12.70 -21.41 10.38
CA CYS A 15 -13.91 -21.30 9.60
C CYS A 15 -13.50 -20.72 8.25
N ALA A 16 -13.78 -21.48 7.20
CA ALA A 16 -13.80 -20.93 5.85
C ALA A 16 -14.49 -19.57 5.91
N ALA A 17 -13.80 -18.51 5.47
CA ALA A 17 -14.32 -17.17 5.50
C ALA A 17 -15.67 -17.17 4.75
N THR A 18 -16.77 -16.90 5.46
CA THR A 18 -18.08 -16.75 4.82
C THR A 18 -18.27 -15.28 4.46
N TYR A 19 -18.65 -15.01 3.25
CA TYR A 19 -18.99 -13.67 2.79
C TYR A 19 -20.38 -13.28 3.32
N ASP A 20 -20.47 -12.13 4.01
CA ASP A 20 -21.72 -11.59 4.59
C ASP A 20 -22.34 -10.49 3.71
N GLY A 21 -21.90 -10.32 2.46
CA GLY A 21 -22.39 -9.31 1.52
C GLY A 21 -23.70 -9.72 0.80
N PRO A 22 -24.25 -8.87 -0.10
CA PRO A 22 -25.49 -9.14 -0.80
C PRO A 22 -25.40 -10.40 -1.66
N THR A 23 -26.42 -11.27 -1.54
CA THR A 23 -26.47 -12.67 -1.97
C THR A 23 -26.67 -12.90 -3.47
N THR A 24 -26.55 -11.91 -4.32
CA THR A 24 -26.95 -12.03 -5.74
C THR A 24 -25.81 -12.23 -6.72
N VAL A 25 -24.54 -12.26 -6.27
CA VAL A 25 -23.38 -12.50 -7.14
C VAL A 25 -22.32 -13.28 -6.36
N GLU A 26 -21.58 -14.16 -7.06
CA GLU A 26 -20.52 -14.96 -6.48
C GLU A 26 -19.47 -14.08 -5.78
N PRO A 27 -19.29 -14.21 -4.45
CA PRO A 27 -18.29 -13.45 -3.73
C PRO A 27 -16.91 -13.91 -4.20
N ARG A 28 -16.11 -12.97 -4.67
CA ARG A 28 -14.73 -13.24 -5.02
C ARG A 28 -13.85 -13.03 -3.79
N LEU A 29 -13.09 -14.05 -3.42
CA LEU A 29 -12.00 -13.95 -2.46
C LEU A 29 -10.68 -14.17 -3.17
N THR A 30 -9.68 -13.36 -2.80
CA THR A 30 -8.29 -13.62 -3.14
C THR A 30 -7.49 -13.75 -1.86
N GLU A 31 -6.62 -14.73 -1.82
CA GLU A 31 -5.65 -14.91 -0.75
C GLU A 31 -4.27 -14.54 -1.25
N TYR A 32 -3.56 -13.82 -0.42
CA TYR A 32 -2.17 -13.48 -0.59
C TYR A 32 -1.41 -14.01 0.62
N THR A 33 -0.41 -14.85 0.38
CA THR A 33 0.46 -15.38 1.43
C THR A 33 1.89 -14.91 1.17
N LEU A 34 2.54 -14.41 2.19
CA LEU A 34 3.92 -14.01 2.21
C LEU A 34 4.68 -14.88 3.22
N ASP A 35 5.55 -15.75 2.73
CA ASP A 35 6.54 -16.45 3.53
C ASP A 35 7.79 -15.60 3.62
N GLN A 36 8.21 -15.24 4.84
CA GLN A 36 9.40 -14.44 5.09
C GLN A 36 10.43 -15.28 5.82
N TYR A 37 11.63 -15.34 5.29
CA TYR A 37 12.77 -16.02 5.90
C TYR A 37 13.88 -15.01 6.14
N TYR A 38 14.32 -14.91 7.40
CA TYR A 38 15.48 -14.13 7.81
C TYR A 38 16.63 -15.08 8.05
N VAL A 39 17.74 -14.94 7.34
CA VAL A 39 18.93 -15.78 7.52
C VAL A 39 19.98 -14.98 8.28
N PHE A 40 20.27 -15.37 9.52
CA PHE A 40 21.28 -14.71 10.34
C PHE A 40 22.70 -15.17 9.97
N LEU A 41 23.70 -14.34 10.34
CA LEU A 41 25.12 -14.60 10.02
C LEU A 41 25.66 -15.91 10.63
N ASP A 42 25.07 -16.41 11.71
CA ASP A 42 25.39 -17.70 12.36
C ASP A 42 24.70 -18.90 11.69
N GLY A 43 23.88 -18.64 10.66
CA GLY A 43 23.14 -19.66 9.92
C GLY A 43 21.79 -20.04 10.56
N GLU A 44 21.38 -19.37 11.63
CA GLU A 44 20.00 -19.49 12.11
C GLU A 44 19.03 -18.87 11.09
N VAL A 45 17.85 -19.45 11.00
CA VAL A 45 16.77 -19.00 10.11
C VAL A 45 15.53 -18.73 10.94
N ASP A 46 15.07 -17.50 10.94
CA ASP A 46 13.74 -17.14 11.44
C ASP A 46 12.72 -17.17 10.29
N HIS A 47 11.52 -17.64 10.56
CA HIS A 47 10.48 -17.81 9.55
C HIS A 47 9.16 -17.25 10.08
N ASP A 48 8.56 -16.35 9.32
CA ASP A 48 7.27 -15.72 9.61
C ASP A 48 6.35 -15.88 8.41
N VAL A 49 5.10 -16.27 8.64
CA VAL A 49 4.09 -16.41 7.60
C VAL A 49 3.00 -15.37 7.80
N LYS A 50 2.87 -14.48 6.83
CA LYS A 50 1.78 -13.50 6.76
C LYS A 50 0.81 -13.89 5.66
N ARG A 51 -0.47 -13.88 5.97
CA ARG A 51 -1.53 -14.19 5.03
C ARG A 51 -2.58 -13.09 5.07
N THR A 52 -2.93 -12.55 3.91
CA THR A 52 -4.01 -11.57 3.79
C THR A 52 -5.10 -12.12 2.87
N VAL A 53 -6.34 -12.07 3.34
CA VAL A 53 -7.51 -12.49 2.57
C VAL A 53 -8.36 -11.28 2.24
N TYR A 54 -8.65 -11.07 0.97
CA TYR A 54 -9.48 -10.00 0.45
C TYR A 54 -10.84 -10.52 0.01
N ALA A 55 -11.92 -9.83 0.41
CA ALA A 55 -13.25 -10.05 -0.11
C ALA A 55 -13.70 -8.87 -0.97
N TYR A 56 -14.33 -9.16 -2.10
CA TYR A 56 -14.78 -8.17 -3.06
C TYR A 56 -16.31 -8.22 -3.19
N ASP A 57 -16.91 -7.06 -3.46
CA ASP A 57 -18.30 -6.97 -3.86
C ASP A 57 -18.47 -7.29 -5.36
N ILE A 58 -19.72 -7.21 -5.82
CA ILE A 58 -20.10 -7.45 -7.23
C ILE A 58 -19.50 -6.44 -8.22
N HIS A 59 -19.08 -5.28 -7.74
CA HIS A 59 -18.47 -4.20 -8.54
C HIS A 59 -16.94 -4.32 -8.57
N GLY A 60 -16.37 -5.32 -7.84
CA GLY A 60 -14.94 -5.51 -7.73
C GLY A 60 -14.28 -4.64 -6.65
N ASN A 61 -15.06 -3.94 -5.81
CA ASN A 61 -14.51 -3.18 -4.69
C ASN A 61 -14.09 -4.13 -3.57
N ARG A 62 -12.91 -3.92 -2.99
CA ARG A 62 -12.42 -4.65 -1.83
C ARG A 62 -13.17 -4.23 -0.56
N VAL A 63 -14.17 -5.00 -0.15
CA VAL A 63 -15.05 -4.67 0.99
C VAL A 63 -14.54 -5.18 2.33
N ARG A 64 -13.60 -6.14 2.31
CA ARG A 64 -13.00 -6.69 3.53
C ARG A 64 -11.56 -7.10 3.27
N GLU A 65 -10.73 -6.92 4.29
CA GLU A 65 -9.36 -7.41 4.39
C GLU A 65 -9.17 -8.10 5.74
N MET A 66 -8.55 -9.26 5.75
CA MET A 66 -8.26 -10.04 6.95
C MET A 66 -6.79 -10.42 6.92
N ASP A 67 -6.03 -9.95 7.89
CA ASP A 67 -4.61 -10.21 8.03
C ASP A 67 -4.37 -11.26 9.10
N TYR A 68 -3.50 -12.20 8.78
CA TYR A 68 -3.08 -13.28 9.65
C TYR A 68 -1.55 -13.26 9.79
N SER A 69 -1.06 -13.62 10.97
CA SER A 69 0.34 -13.94 11.25
C SER A 69 0.36 -15.32 11.89
N ASP A 70 1.12 -16.27 11.33
CA ASP A 70 1.19 -17.67 11.77
C ASP A 70 -0.19 -18.31 11.99
N ASP A 71 -1.07 -18.18 10.99
CA ASP A 71 -2.48 -18.62 11.00
C ASP A 71 -3.38 -18.00 12.08
N ARG A 72 -2.89 -17.01 12.82
CA ARG A 72 -3.68 -16.26 13.80
C ARG A 72 -4.21 -14.98 13.16
N LEU A 73 -5.52 -14.77 13.24
CA LEU A 73 -6.13 -13.52 12.79
C LEU A 73 -5.56 -12.35 13.60
N PHE A 74 -4.91 -11.40 12.92
CA PHE A 74 -4.26 -10.23 13.48
C PHE A 74 -5.11 -8.97 13.33
N SER A 75 -5.67 -8.74 12.15
CA SER A 75 -6.53 -7.59 11.89
C SER A 75 -7.69 -7.92 10.95
N VAL A 76 -8.77 -7.13 11.06
CA VAL A 76 -9.89 -7.13 10.12
C VAL A 76 -10.23 -5.69 9.78
N THR A 77 -10.18 -5.35 8.49
CA THR A 77 -10.67 -4.08 7.98
C THR A 77 -11.91 -4.32 7.11
N LYS A 78 -13.00 -3.61 7.41
CA LYS A 78 -14.19 -3.55 6.57
C LYS A 78 -14.27 -2.20 5.88
N MET A 79 -14.62 -2.21 4.59
CA MET A 79 -14.71 -1.02 3.75
C MET A 79 -16.09 -0.91 3.16
N ARG A 80 -16.55 0.31 2.97
CA ARG A 80 -17.82 0.66 2.33
C ARG A 80 -17.58 1.67 1.23
N PHE A 81 -18.26 1.49 0.12
CA PHE A 81 -18.13 2.30 -1.07
C PHE A 81 -19.44 3.00 -1.41
N ASP A 82 -19.37 4.12 -2.09
CA ASP A 82 -20.52 4.76 -2.73
C ASP A 82 -20.82 4.11 -4.08
N ASP A 83 -21.91 4.56 -4.74
CA ASP A 83 -22.35 4.02 -6.05
C ASP A 83 -21.37 4.34 -7.19
N ARG A 84 -20.39 5.21 -6.97
CA ARG A 84 -19.34 5.58 -7.92
C ARG A 84 -18.04 4.81 -7.70
N GLY A 85 -17.98 3.94 -6.68
CA GLY A 85 -16.80 3.14 -6.33
C GLY A 85 -15.80 3.86 -5.43
N ASN A 86 -16.15 5.00 -4.84
CA ASN A 86 -15.27 5.68 -3.88
C ASN A 86 -15.41 5.04 -2.50
N MET A 87 -14.30 4.73 -1.85
CA MET A 87 -14.30 4.23 -0.47
C MET A 87 -14.67 5.35 0.51
N ILE A 88 -15.91 5.32 1.02
CA ILE A 88 -16.46 6.34 1.93
C ILE A 88 -16.23 6.03 3.40
N GLU A 89 -15.93 4.79 3.75
CA GLU A 89 -15.67 4.39 5.13
C GLU A 89 -14.76 3.17 5.19
N SER A 90 -13.85 3.14 6.16
CA SER A 90 -13.15 1.93 6.57
C SER A 90 -13.12 1.83 8.09
N ILE A 91 -13.28 0.60 8.61
CA ILE A 91 -13.21 0.31 10.05
C ILE A 91 -12.27 -0.87 10.25
N THR A 92 -11.26 -0.68 11.09
CA THR A 92 -10.25 -1.71 11.42
C THR A 92 -10.38 -2.15 12.86
N TRP A 93 -10.33 -3.46 13.07
CA TRP A 93 -10.24 -4.11 14.38
C TRP A 93 -8.92 -4.85 14.50
N ASP A 94 -8.26 -4.66 15.63
CA ASP A 94 -7.07 -5.44 16.05
C ASP A 94 -7.54 -6.72 16.75
N HIS A 95 -7.09 -7.84 16.27
CA HIS A 95 -7.36 -9.19 16.78
C HIS A 95 -6.12 -9.85 17.41
N SER A 96 -5.04 -9.12 17.62
CA SER A 96 -3.80 -9.64 18.22
C SER A 96 -3.98 -10.09 19.68
N GLY A 97 -5.00 -9.54 20.37
CA GLY A 97 -5.33 -9.87 21.75
C GLY A 97 -6.40 -10.97 21.89
N TRP A 98 -6.79 -11.25 23.16
CA TRP A 98 -7.85 -12.24 23.45
C TRP A 98 -9.26 -11.80 22.98
N LEU A 99 -9.52 -10.52 22.95
CA LEU A 99 -10.76 -9.92 22.40
C LEU A 99 -10.40 -8.92 21.31
N PRO A 100 -11.20 -8.86 20.22
CA PRO A 100 -11.04 -7.84 19.21
C PRO A 100 -11.13 -6.44 19.82
N LYS A 101 -10.20 -5.57 19.45
CA LYS A 101 -10.20 -4.17 19.84
C LYS A 101 -10.41 -3.32 18.60
N PHE A 102 -11.27 -2.30 18.77
CA PHE A 102 -11.37 -1.25 17.77
C PHE A 102 -9.99 -0.56 17.61
N SER A 103 -9.51 -0.48 16.39
CA SER A 103 -8.26 0.19 16.08
C SER A 103 -8.52 1.58 15.50
N ARG A 104 -9.31 1.67 14.43
CA ARG A 104 -9.51 2.92 13.69
C ARG A 104 -10.79 2.87 12.87
N ARG A 105 -11.45 4.04 12.75
CA ARG A 105 -12.46 4.31 11.73
C ARG A 105 -12.05 5.53 10.94
N VAL A 106 -12.17 5.44 9.62
CA VAL A 106 -11.92 6.54 8.68
C VAL A 106 -13.18 6.76 7.85
N THR A 107 -13.59 8.01 7.68
CA THR A 107 -14.62 8.37 6.70
C THR A 107 -14.09 9.35 5.67
N LYS A 108 -14.60 9.29 4.45
CA LYS A 108 -14.20 10.14 3.34
C LYS A 108 -15.43 10.68 2.62
N THR A 109 -15.31 11.90 2.11
CA THR A 109 -16.31 12.48 1.20
C THR A 109 -15.62 12.89 -0.11
N PHE A 110 -16.39 12.88 -1.20
CA PHE A 110 -15.90 13.16 -2.53
C PHE A 110 -16.81 14.15 -3.24
N ASP A 111 -16.26 14.91 -4.18
CA ASP A 111 -17.04 15.75 -5.08
C ASP A 111 -17.65 14.97 -6.26
N ASP A 112 -18.32 15.69 -7.18
CA ASP A 112 -18.94 15.06 -8.34
C ASP A 112 -17.94 14.54 -9.39
N GLN A 113 -16.68 14.94 -9.29
CA GLN A 113 -15.56 14.47 -10.13
C GLN A 113 -14.77 13.32 -9.48
N ASN A 114 -15.27 12.73 -8.36
CA ASN A 114 -14.62 11.70 -7.56
C ASN A 114 -13.31 12.16 -6.87
N ARG A 115 -13.11 13.46 -6.68
CA ARG A 115 -11.96 13.99 -5.95
C ARG A 115 -12.27 14.04 -4.45
N LEU A 116 -11.31 13.65 -3.63
CA LEU A 116 -11.43 13.61 -2.16
C LEU A 116 -11.62 15.02 -1.59
N LEU A 117 -12.70 15.26 -0.83
CA LEU A 117 -12.97 16.54 -0.16
C LEU A 117 -12.60 16.51 1.32
N THR A 118 -12.92 15.43 2.02
CA THR A 118 -12.59 15.29 3.44
C THR A 118 -12.13 13.88 3.78
N GLN A 119 -11.27 13.77 4.78
CA GLN A 119 -10.90 12.51 5.40
C GLN A 119 -10.85 12.70 6.92
N ASP A 120 -11.74 12.03 7.63
CA ASP A 120 -11.89 12.11 9.07
C ASP A 120 -11.50 10.80 9.74
N TYR A 121 -10.80 10.90 10.86
CA TYR A 121 -10.39 9.78 11.70
C TYR A 121 -11.14 9.81 13.02
N TYR A 122 -11.49 8.63 13.54
CA TYR A 122 -12.29 8.51 14.76
C TYR A 122 -11.70 7.48 15.71
N ASP A 123 -11.83 7.76 17.01
CA ASP A 123 -11.53 6.83 18.10
C ASP A 123 -12.69 5.82 18.32
N PHE A 124 -12.48 4.90 19.26
CA PHE A 124 -13.47 3.89 19.66
C PHE A 124 -14.81 4.50 20.08
N TRP A 125 -14.79 5.68 20.69
CA TRP A 125 -15.98 6.36 21.19
C TRP A 125 -16.74 7.14 20.11
N GLY A 126 -16.26 7.09 18.87
CA GLY A 126 -16.81 7.83 17.75
C GLY A 126 -16.46 9.32 17.77
N ARG A 127 -15.47 9.74 18.57
CA ARG A 127 -14.98 11.13 18.56
C ARG A 127 -13.97 11.28 17.45
N LYS A 128 -14.09 12.37 16.69
CA LYS A 128 -13.11 12.72 15.66
C LYS A 128 -11.77 13.03 16.33
N THR A 129 -10.71 12.38 15.88
CA THR A 129 -9.34 12.53 16.39
C THR A 129 -8.46 13.36 15.48
N SER A 130 -8.72 13.32 14.18
CA SER A 130 -8.10 14.22 13.20
C SER A 130 -8.96 14.34 11.96
N SER A 131 -8.71 15.39 11.18
CA SER A 131 -9.45 15.71 9.97
C SER A 131 -8.51 16.32 8.94
N SER A 132 -8.72 15.95 7.67
CA SER A 132 -8.09 16.62 6.53
C SER A 132 -9.17 17.09 5.56
N THR A 133 -8.95 18.26 4.97
CA THR A 133 -9.80 18.82 3.92
C THR A 133 -8.97 19.06 2.67
N TYR A 134 -9.64 18.94 1.52
CA TYR A 134 -9.04 19.12 0.20
C TYR A 134 -9.88 20.09 -0.61
N THR A 135 -9.25 21.05 -1.24
CA THR A 135 -9.86 21.97 -2.19
C THR A 135 -9.10 21.94 -3.50
N TYR A 136 -9.79 22.20 -4.60
CA TYR A 136 -9.25 22.11 -5.95
C TYR A 136 -9.53 23.41 -6.71
N ASP A 137 -8.51 23.92 -7.38
CA ASP A 137 -8.64 25.00 -8.34
C ASP A 137 -8.28 24.46 -9.74
N ASP A 138 -9.30 24.27 -10.58
CA ASP A 138 -9.13 23.69 -11.90
C ASP A 138 -8.50 24.69 -12.90
N GLN A 139 -8.53 26.01 -12.61
CA GLN A 139 -7.89 27.03 -13.47
C GLN A 139 -6.39 27.07 -13.21
N GLU A 140 -6.00 27.08 -11.94
CA GLU A 140 -4.59 27.08 -11.51
C GLU A 140 -4.01 25.66 -11.47
N ARG A 141 -4.84 24.64 -11.69
CA ARG A 141 -4.49 23.21 -11.57
C ARG A 141 -3.82 22.90 -10.24
N THR A 142 -4.46 23.33 -9.15
CA THR A 142 -3.94 23.10 -7.81
C THR A 142 -4.87 22.28 -6.95
N ARG A 143 -4.26 21.54 -6.02
CA ARG A 143 -4.93 20.91 -4.89
C ARG A 143 -4.33 21.49 -3.60
N THR A 144 -5.18 21.99 -2.73
CA THR A 144 -4.79 22.37 -1.37
C THR A 144 -5.30 21.34 -0.38
N TRP A 145 -4.40 20.80 0.43
CA TRP A 145 -4.69 19.97 1.59
C TRP A 145 -4.51 20.80 2.86
N CYS A 146 -5.43 20.65 3.84
CA CYS A 146 -5.30 21.23 5.17
C CYS A 146 -5.65 20.20 6.22
N SER A 147 -4.87 20.16 7.31
CA SER A 147 -5.18 19.40 8.53
C SER A 147 -5.95 20.26 9.53
N ASP A 148 -6.62 19.64 10.50
CA ASP A 148 -7.24 20.34 11.63
C ASP A 148 -6.22 20.88 12.65
N ASP A 149 -4.97 20.43 12.60
CA ASP A 149 -3.85 20.97 13.39
C ASP A 149 -3.27 22.26 12.79
N GLY A 150 -3.73 22.66 11.61
CA GLY A 150 -3.33 23.90 10.92
C GLY A 150 -2.25 23.71 9.86
N ASP A 151 -1.75 22.51 9.64
CA ASP A 151 -0.83 22.25 8.54
C ASP A 151 -1.54 22.34 7.20
N SER A 152 -0.83 22.83 6.18
CA SER A 152 -1.35 22.90 4.82
C SER A 152 -0.29 22.63 3.78
N GLN A 153 -0.74 22.08 2.64
CA GLN A 153 0.10 21.81 1.48
C GLN A 153 -0.64 22.21 0.22
N ILE A 154 0.04 22.87 -0.70
CA ILE A 154 -0.47 23.16 -2.04
C ILE A 154 0.36 22.35 -3.03
N THR A 155 -0.32 21.66 -3.95
CA THR A 155 0.28 20.90 -5.04
C THR A 155 -0.21 21.45 -6.38
N TRP A 156 0.69 21.67 -7.32
CA TRP A 156 0.42 22.10 -8.70
C TRP A 156 0.61 20.92 -9.66
N TYR A 157 -0.21 20.86 -10.68
CA TYR A 157 -0.24 19.78 -11.68
C TYR A 157 -0.10 20.32 -13.11
N ASP A 158 0.51 19.52 -13.99
CA ASP A 158 0.51 19.78 -15.42
C ASP A 158 -0.80 19.32 -16.10
N GLU A 159 -0.83 19.36 -17.44
CA GLU A 159 -1.98 18.92 -18.24
C GLU A 159 -2.20 17.42 -18.25
N GLN A 160 -1.23 16.65 -17.84
CA GLN A 160 -1.25 15.19 -17.72
C GLN A 160 -1.49 14.72 -16.29
N ASP A 161 -1.84 15.64 -15.35
CA ASP A 161 -2.01 15.42 -13.92
C ASP A 161 -0.72 14.96 -13.18
N ASN A 162 0.47 15.25 -13.75
CA ASN A 162 1.73 15.07 -13.04
C ASN A 162 1.93 16.19 -12.02
N GLU A 163 2.44 15.87 -10.83
CA GLU A 163 2.76 16.85 -9.79
C GLU A 163 4.00 17.65 -10.18
N LEU A 164 3.85 18.96 -10.45
CA LEU A 164 4.99 19.83 -10.80
C LEU A 164 5.69 20.42 -9.58
N ARG A 165 4.92 20.71 -8.53
CA ARG A 165 5.41 21.43 -7.36
C ARG A 165 4.56 21.15 -6.15
N GLN A 166 5.16 21.02 -4.98
CA GLN A 166 4.50 20.99 -3.68
C GLN A 166 5.08 22.05 -2.77
N VAL A 167 4.24 22.71 -1.99
CA VAL A 167 4.65 23.68 -0.96
C VAL A 167 3.91 23.38 0.34
N ALA A 168 4.66 23.21 1.43
CA ALA A 168 4.14 22.98 2.77
C ALA A 168 4.95 23.82 3.77
N GLY A 169 4.38 24.95 4.22
CA GLY A 169 5.10 25.90 5.07
C GLY A 169 6.37 26.43 4.40
N GLU A 170 7.53 26.15 5.01
CA GLU A 170 8.84 26.57 4.50
C GLU A 170 9.48 25.56 3.53
N TYR A 171 8.82 24.42 3.29
CA TYR A 171 9.32 23.34 2.43
C TYR A 171 8.68 23.43 1.05
N GLU A 172 9.49 23.24 0.04
CA GLU A 172 9.09 23.18 -1.36
C GLU A 172 9.78 22.00 -2.05
N THR A 173 9.03 21.28 -2.92
CA THR A 173 9.61 20.28 -3.82
C THR A 173 9.11 20.55 -5.23
N VAL A 174 10.04 20.53 -6.18
CA VAL A 174 9.76 20.69 -7.62
C VAL A 174 10.11 19.40 -8.34
N TYR A 175 9.25 18.95 -9.25
CA TYR A 175 9.39 17.70 -9.98
C TYR A 175 9.64 17.94 -11.47
N GLU A 176 10.39 17.04 -12.09
CA GLU A 176 10.72 17.05 -13.50
C GLU A 176 10.27 15.73 -14.15
N TYR A 177 9.76 15.81 -15.38
CA TYR A 177 9.27 14.65 -16.13
C TYR A 177 9.85 14.64 -17.54
N ASP A 178 9.95 13.45 -18.14
CA ASP A 178 10.23 13.31 -19.57
C ASP A 178 8.93 13.42 -20.40
N ASP A 179 9.07 13.42 -21.73
CA ASP A 179 7.94 13.53 -22.67
C ASP A 179 6.96 12.35 -22.60
N ARG A 180 7.32 11.26 -21.90
CA ARG A 180 6.49 10.07 -21.69
C ARG A 180 5.76 10.09 -20.34
N GLY A 181 6.03 11.11 -19.49
CA GLY A 181 5.46 11.26 -18.16
C GLY A 181 6.23 10.52 -17.05
N ASN A 182 7.44 10.02 -17.33
CA ASN A 182 8.27 9.45 -16.28
C ASN A 182 8.96 10.55 -15.47
N MET A 183 8.89 10.48 -14.14
CA MET A 183 9.57 11.44 -13.25
C MET A 183 11.09 11.29 -13.36
N THR A 184 11.76 12.26 -14.00
CA THR A 184 13.21 12.25 -14.19
C THR A 184 13.98 12.86 -13.04
N GLY A 185 13.31 13.59 -12.15
CA GLY A 185 13.93 14.14 -10.97
C GLY A 185 12.99 14.95 -10.09
N TRP A 186 13.51 15.29 -8.92
CA TRP A 186 12.93 16.29 -8.04
C TRP A 186 14.04 17.03 -7.28
N GLN A 187 13.72 18.25 -6.87
CA GLN A 187 14.57 19.11 -6.02
C GLN A 187 13.75 19.62 -4.85
N SER A 188 14.25 19.44 -3.63
CA SER A 188 13.65 19.98 -2.41
C SER A 188 14.37 21.22 -1.93
N PHE A 189 13.61 22.08 -1.25
CA PHE A 189 14.09 23.33 -0.67
C PHE A 189 13.48 23.50 0.73
N GLU A 190 14.26 24.09 1.63
CA GLU A 190 13.81 24.60 2.91
C GLU A 190 14.16 26.08 3.01
N GLN A 191 13.16 26.94 3.23
CA GLN A 191 13.31 28.41 3.21
C GLN A 191 14.01 28.93 1.93
N GLY A 192 13.72 28.32 0.80
CA GLY A 192 14.29 28.67 -0.50
C GLY A 192 15.73 28.21 -0.73
N LYS A 193 16.32 27.46 0.20
CA LYS A 193 17.65 26.85 0.04
C LYS A 193 17.52 25.40 -0.36
N PRO A 194 18.26 24.91 -1.38
CA PRO A 194 18.25 23.52 -1.74
C PRO A 194 18.68 22.63 -0.56
N THR A 195 17.98 21.50 -0.38
CA THR A 195 18.27 20.50 0.65
C THR A 195 18.79 19.22 0.02
N ASP A 196 18.00 18.58 -0.82
CA ASP A 196 18.39 17.35 -1.50
C ASP A 196 17.69 17.26 -2.84
N SER A 197 18.20 16.41 -3.73
CA SER A 197 17.60 16.16 -5.01
C SER A 197 17.75 14.70 -5.44
N TYR A 198 16.93 14.31 -6.40
CA TYR A 198 16.94 12.99 -6.99
C TYR A 198 16.90 13.11 -8.50
N ARG A 199 17.55 12.19 -9.19
CA ARG A 199 17.47 12.03 -10.64
C ARG A 199 17.25 10.58 -11.01
N ALA A 200 16.48 10.34 -12.06
CA ALA A 200 16.19 9.01 -12.58
C ALA A 200 16.41 8.94 -14.09
N ARG A 201 16.72 7.74 -14.58
CA ARG A 201 16.78 7.41 -16.00
C ARG A 201 15.98 6.16 -16.27
N TYR A 202 15.35 6.11 -17.43
CA TYR A 202 14.44 5.04 -17.85
C TYR A 202 14.91 4.42 -19.16
N ASP A 203 14.51 3.17 -19.38
CA ASP A 203 14.69 2.51 -20.68
C ASP A 203 13.54 2.86 -21.66
N ASP A 204 13.54 2.24 -22.82
CA ASP A 204 12.53 2.42 -23.86
C ASP A 204 11.15 1.83 -23.51
N ARG A 205 11.05 1.09 -22.39
CA ARG A 205 9.82 0.50 -21.86
C ARG A 205 9.33 1.18 -20.58
N ASP A 206 9.79 2.39 -20.29
CA ASP A 206 9.48 3.18 -19.10
C ASP A 206 9.88 2.52 -17.77
N ARG A 207 10.87 1.60 -17.80
CA ARG A 207 11.40 0.98 -16.59
C ARG A 207 12.61 1.77 -16.10
N ILE A 208 12.65 2.08 -14.81
CA ILE A 208 13.79 2.78 -14.20
C ILE A 208 15.07 1.92 -14.31
N ILE A 209 16.13 2.48 -14.89
CA ILE A 209 17.43 1.81 -15.03
C ILE A 209 18.51 2.39 -14.13
N TRP A 210 18.29 3.60 -13.63
CA TRP A 210 19.19 4.27 -12.72
C TRP A 210 18.46 5.33 -11.92
N GLY A 211 18.80 5.48 -10.62
CA GLY A 211 18.38 6.55 -9.74
C GLY A 211 19.54 7.02 -8.88
N GLY A 212 19.66 8.34 -8.68
CA GLY A 212 20.71 8.92 -7.85
C GLY A 212 20.18 10.03 -6.96
N ARG A 213 20.60 10.05 -5.69
CA ARG A 213 20.28 11.08 -4.71
C ARG A 213 21.50 11.98 -4.52
N TYR A 214 21.27 13.26 -4.43
CA TYR A 214 22.31 14.29 -4.33
C TYR A 214 22.08 15.14 -3.08
N ASP A 215 23.17 15.55 -2.47
CA ASP A 215 23.19 16.49 -1.35
C ASP A 215 22.88 17.95 -1.78
N PRO A 216 22.77 18.91 -0.83
CA PRO A 216 22.53 20.33 -1.15
C PRO A 216 23.63 20.98 -2.01
N ALA A 217 24.84 20.43 -2.04
CA ALA A 217 25.95 20.91 -2.87
C ALA A 217 25.92 20.35 -4.30
N GLY A 218 25.02 19.39 -4.56
CA GLY A 218 24.91 18.69 -5.82
C GLY A 218 25.88 17.50 -5.98
N GLU A 219 26.48 17.05 -4.86
CA GLU A 219 27.33 15.87 -4.85
C GLU A 219 26.48 14.60 -4.70
N LEU A 220 26.82 13.54 -5.45
CA LEU A 220 26.10 12.28 -5.42
C LEU A 220 26.30 11.57 -4.07
N GLU A 221 25.23 11.39 -3.29
CA GLU A 221 25.25 10.68 -2.02
C GLU A 221 25.03 9.17 -2.17
N SER A 222 24.11 8.79 -3.05
CA SER A 222 23.79 7.39 -3.30
C SER A 222 23.23 7.22 -4.71
N GLU A 223 23.47 6.05 -5.27
CA GLU A 223 22.87 5.67 -6.53
C GLU A 223 22.42 4.19 -6.52
N THR A 224 21.46 3.89 -7.36
CA THR A 224 20.97 2.53 -7.60
C THR A 224 20.86 2.29 -9.09
N THR A 225 21.46 1.21 -9.55
CA THR A 225 21.34 0.74 -10.94
C THR A 225 20.43 -0.49 -10.98
N TYR A 226 19.46 -0.48 -11.90
CA TYR A 226 18.50 -1.56 -12.07
C TYR A 226 18.80 -2.34 -13.34
N THR A 227 18.72 -3.65 -13.24
CA THR A 227 18.90 -4.57 -14.37
C THR A 227 17.67 -5.46 -14.50
N TYR A 228 17.21 -5.67 -15.72
CA TYR A 228 16.03 -6.49 -16.04
C TYR A 228 16.41 -7.65 -16.93
N ASP A 229 15.97 -8.85 -16.59
CA ASP A 229 16.02 -10.02 -17.44
C ASP A 229 14.59 -10.47 -17.78
N ASP A 230 14.13 -10.08 -18.96
CA ASP A 230 12.77 -10.38 -19.43
C ASP A 230 12.55 -11.88 -19.68
N ALA A 231 13.60 -12.65 -19.94
CA ALA A 231 13.50 -14.10 -20.17
C ALA A 231 13.28 -14.86 -18.84
N LEU A 232 13.89 -14.38 -17.77
CA LEU A 232 13.75 -14.93 -16.42
C LEU A 232 12.63 -14.25 -15.63
N GLY A 233 12.09 -13.13 -16.11
CA GLY A 233 11.11 -12.32 -15.39
C GLY A 233 11.71 -11.72 -14.11
N THR A 234 12.96 -11.25 -14.16
CA THR A 234 13.63 -10.70 -12.97
C THR A 234 14.01 -9.24 -13.14
N LYS A 235 14.02 -8.52 -12.00
CA LYS A 235 14.60 -7.20 -11.80
C LYS A 235 15.61 -7.30 -10.68
N SER A 236 16.78 -6.73 -10.83
CA SER A 236 17.79 -6.69 -9.77
C SER A 236 18.42 -5.31 -9.64
N TYR A 237 18.86 -5.00 -8.42
CA TYR A 237 19.54 -3.75 -8.10
C TYR A 237 20.47 -3.92 -6.91
N ASP A 238 21.53 -3.10 -6.87
CA ASP A 238 22.47 -3.07 -5.76
C ASP A 238 21.94 -2.15 -4.66
N THR A 239 22.13 -2.55 -3.42
CA THR A 239 21.73 -1.77 -2.23
C THR A 239 22.90 -0.88 -1.77
N TYR A 240 22.59 0.18 -1.03
CA TYR A 240 23.58 1.19 -0.58
C TYR A 240 24.71 0.61 0.30
N ASP A 241 24.48 -0.52 0.95
CA ASP A 241 25.44 -1.26 1.82
C ASP A 241 26.30 -2.27 1.05
N GLY A 242 26.19 -2.27 -0.28
CA GLY A 242 26.92 -3.17 -1.18
C GLY A 242 26.26 -4.53 -1.38
N GLY A 243 25.09 -4.75 -0.80
CA GLY A 243 24.27 -5.92 -1.06
C GLY A 243 23.55 -5.85 -2.42
N ARG A 244 22.71 -6.84 -2.70
CA ARG A 244 21.92 -6.92 -3.92
C ARG A 244 20.55 -7.48 -3.66
N THR A 245 19.51 -6.85 -4.24
CA THR A 245 18.15 -7.39 -4.27
C THR A 245 17.82 -7.96 -5.66
N VAL A 246 17.15 -9.11 -5.69
CA VAL A 246 16.59 -9.72 -6.89
C VAL A 246 15.11 -9.97 -6.70
N GLU A 247 14.30 -9.33 -7.51
CA GLU A 247 12.85 -9.49 -7.57
C GLU A 247 12.49 -10.43 -8.74
N HIS A 248 11.64 -11.42 -8.49
CA HIS A 248 11.17 -12.38 -9.48
C HIS A 248 9.66 -12.18 -9.71
N TYR A 249 9.25 -12.19 -10.96
CA TYR A 249 7.88 -11.95 -11.36
C TYR A 249 7.28 -13.13 -12.10
N HIS A 250 6.00 -13.41 -11.85
CA HIS A 250 5.21 -14.31 -12.71
C HIS A 250 5.02 -13.70 -14.10
N ALA A 251 4.66 -14.53 -15.07
CA ALA A 251 4.37 -14.09 -16.44
C ALA A 251 3.21 -13.08 -16.54
N ASP A 252 2.36 -12.99 -15.52
CA ASP A 252 1.28 -12.00 -15.41
C ASP A 252 1.70 -10.70 -14.71
N GLY A 253 3.00 -10.54 -14.41
CA GLY A 253 3.58 -9.36 -13.79
C GLY A 253 3.47 -9.30 -12.26
N ARG A 254 2.85 -10.31 -11.60
CA ARG A 254 2.80 -10.35 -10.14
C ARG A 254 4.16 -10.74 -9.56
N LEU A 255 4.57 -10.06 -8.49
CA LEU A 255 5.78 -10.39 -7.74
C LEU A 255 5.66 -11.80 -7.15
N HIS A 256 6.68 -12.63 -7.37
CA HIS A 256 6.71 -14.02 -6.94
C HIS A 256 7.68 -14.25 -5.77
N MET A 257 8.85 -13.62 -5.82
CA MET A 257 9.90 -13.81 -4.84
C MET A 257 10.80 -12.58 -4.79
N ILE A 258 11.33 -12.27 -3.60
CA ILE A 258 12.43 -11.33 -3.42
C ILE A 258 13.54 -12.07 -2.69
N GLU A 259 14.74 -11.92 -3.19
CA GLU A 259 15.98 -12.39 -2.59
C GLU A 259 16.89 -11.20 -2.30
N ASP A 260 17.30 -11.05 -1.02
CA ASP A 260 18.28 -10.04 -0.63
C ASP A 260 19.59 -10.72 -0.25
N PHE A 261 20.66 -10.22 -0.83
CA PHE A 261 22.03 -10.70 -0.60
C PHE A 261 22.86 -9.62 0.07
N ASP A 262 23.73 -10.00 1.00
CA ASP A 262 24.73 -9.11 1.57
C ASP A 262 25.85 -8.79 0.58
N ALA A 263 26.81 -7.95 0.99
CA ALA A 263 27.96 -7.56 0.16
C ALA A 263 28.90 -8.75 -0.17
N ASP A 264 28.85 -9.84 0.59
CA ASP A 264 29.60 -11.08 0.35
C ASP A 264 28.82 -12.03 -0.62
N GLY A 265 27.62 -11.66 -1.04
CA GLY A 265 26.74 -12.45 -1.90
C GLY A 265 26.01 -13.59 -1.19
N ARG A 266 25.89 -13.53 0.16
CA ARG A 266 25.11 -14.50 0.93
C ARG A 266 23.67 -14.06 1.01
N LEU A 267 22.74 -15.00 0.84
CA LEU A 267 21.31 -14.74 1.03
C LEU A 267 21.05 -14.41 2.50
N VAL A 268 20.49 -13.22 2.77
CA VAL A 268 20.14 -12.74 4.12
C VAL A 268 18.63 -12.63 4.31
N PHE A 269 17.90 -12.51 3.21
CA PHE A 269 16.45 -12.36 3.24
C PHE A 269 15.81 -13.06 2.06
N LEU A 270 14.69 -13.76 2.29
CA LEU A 270 13.90 -14.40 1.25
C LEU A 270 12.41 -14.18 1.53
N HIS A 271 11.74 -13.53 0.60
CA HIS A 271 10.29 -13.41 0.58
C HIS A 271 9.71 -14.23 -0.55
N ARG A 272 8.68 -15.03 -0.27
CA ARG A 272 7.89 -15.73 -1.29
C ARG A 272 6.45 -15.29 -1.22
N TYR A 273 5.88 -15.03 -2.37
CA TYR A 273 4.53 -14.50 -2.55
C TYR A 273 3.67 -15.54 -3.24
N TYR A 274 2.55 -15.90 -2.61
CA TYR A 274 1.59 -16.83 -3.16
C TYR A 274 0.26 -16.13 -3.33
N TYR A 275 -0.42 -16.37 -4.45
CA TYR A 275 -1.71 -15.79 -4.78
C TYR A 275 -2.71 -16.88 -5.09
N GLN A 276 -3.86 -16.84 -4.48
CA GLN A 276 -4.92 -17.81 -4.68
C GLN A 276 -6.28 -17.13 -4.73
N ASP A 277 -7.08 -17.45 -5.77
CA ASP A 277 -8.49 -17.12 -5.77
C ASP A 277 -9.24 -18.22 -5.01
N ILE A 278 -9.99 -17.83 -3.97
CA ILE A 278 -10.72 -18.75 -3.11
C ILE A 278 -12.18 -18.74 -3.53
N GLN A 279 -12.73 -19.90 -3.89
CA GLN A 279 -14.17 -20.05 -4.05
C GLN A 279 -14.82 -20.22 -2.69
N VAL A 280 -15.68 -19.27 -2.31
CA VAL A 280 -16.42 -19.33 -1.06
C VAL A 280 -17.81 -19.91 -1.31
N PRO A 281 -18.26 -20.90 -0.53
CA PRO A 281 -19.65 -21.34 -0.59
C PRO A 281 -20.58 -20.18 -0.26
N VAL A 282 -21.46 -19.82 -1.18
CA VAL A 282 -22.54 -18.87 -0.93
C VAL A 282 -23.46 -19.51 0.11
N LYS A 283 -23.69 -18.85 1.25
CA LYS A 283 -24.77 -19.27 2.15
C LYS A 283 -26.09 -19.14 1.39
N GLU A 284 -26.71 -20.26 1.04
CA GLU A 284 -28.09 -20.24 0.58
C GLU A 284 -28.93 -19.52 1.65
N GLY A 285 -29.52 -18.40 1.26
CA GLY A 285 -30.36 -17.62 2.18
C GLY A 285 -31.49 -18.51 2.70
N THR A 286 -31.60 -18.66 4.00
CA THR A 286 -32.82 -19.15 4.63
C THR A 286 -33.90 -18.14 4.31
N SER A 287 -34.75 -18.50 3.32
CA SER A 287 -36.00 -17.82 3.00
C SER A 287 -36.92 -17.71 4.22
#